data_247b313083f7a136f36b41fb65f716f0
#
_entry.id   247b313083f7a136f36b41fb65f716f0
#
_cell.length_a   1.000
_cell.length_b   1.000
_cell.length_c   1.000
_cell.angle_alpha   90.00
_cell.angle_beta   90.00
_cell.angle_gamma   90.00
#
_symmetry.space_group_name_H-M   'P 1'
#
loop_
_entity.id
_entity.type
_entity.pdbx_description
1 polymer ?
#
loop_
_entity_poly.entity_id
_entity_poly.type
_entity_poly.pdbx_seq_one_letter_code
_entity_poly.pdbx_strand_id
1 'polypeptide(L)'
;MNFRPLGLSLVLGLPLLLTGCSTLSNFSWSSLSPFNWFGSSLEVTDAGVGGINAGTPLSEGALQSALDGSYQLRSGMGTSNGQLVAFYQALDGKDVKMIISGQPKGSVRKVEVMDPAIGSVGGVKIGDAFSNTYSKAFESCQLGQGDDAQSVECAAPQSTHISYVYSGEWSGPEGLMPPDDILKTWKVSKIVWHAQGRNTSAL
;
A
#
# COMPACT_ATOMS: atom_id res chain seq x y z
N MET A 1 80.84 -17.84 10.94
CA MET A 1 80.88 -19.06 11.79
C MET A 1 79.49 -19.24 12.41
N ASN A 2 79.05 -20.44 12.32
CA ASN A 2 77.91 -21.09 12.96
C ASN A 2 76.50 -20.92 12.33
N PHE A 3 76.27 -21.93 11.56
CA PHE A 3 75.01 -22.55 11.15
C PHE A 3 74.16 -22.98 12.35
N ARG A 4 72.81 -22.98 12.24
CA ARG A 4 71.97 -24.13 12.61
C ARG A 4 70.47 -23.89 12.30
N PRO A 5 69.68 -24.98 12.23
CA PRO A 5 68.82 -25.24 11.08
C PRO A 5 67.31 -25.27 11.39
N LEU A 6 66.54 -25.36 10.32
CA LEU A 6 65.20 -25.98 10.11
C LEU A 6 64.39 -26.47 11.33
N GLY A 7 63.18 -25.98 11.44
CA GLY A 7 62.08 -26.64 12.12
C GLY A 7 60.85 -26.60 11.23
N LEU A 8 60.70 -27.64 10.39
CA LEU A 8 59.54 -27.90 9.56
C LEU A 8 58.48 -28.58 10.42
N SER A 9 57.44 -27.86 10.85
CA SER A 9 56.28 -28.43 11.56
C SER A 9 55.10 -28.56 10.61
N LEU A 10 54.93 -29.75 10.12
CA LEU A 10 53.77 -30.21 9.36
C LEU A 10 52.58 -30.37 10.31
N VAL A 11 51.61 -29.46 10.28
CA VAL A 11 50.34 -29.63 11.00
C VAL A 11 49.33 -30.21 10.04
N LEU A 12 49.04 -31.51 10.23
CA LEU A 12 47.96 -32.24 9.62
C LEU A 12 46.64 -31.68 10.17
N GLY A 13 45.92 -30.87 9.44
CA GLY A 13 44.57 -30.42 9.74
C GLY A 13 43.53 -31.44 9.29
N LEU A 14 42.90 -32.05 10.26
CA LEU A 14 41.81 -33.01 10.13
C LEU A 14 40.56 -32.31 9.56
N PRO A 15 39.89 -32.80 8.48
CA PRO A 15 38.64 -32.23 8.03
C PRO A 15 37.51 -32.69 8.94
N LEU A 16 36.94 -31.77 9.72
CA LEU A 16 35.67 -31.95 10.44
C LEU A 16 34.52 -31.98 9.42
N LEU A 17 34.02 -33.17 9.14
CA LEU A 17 32.75 -33.41 8.45
C LEU A 17 31.61 -32.96 9.37
N LEU A 18 31.12 -31.75 9.21
CA LEU A 18 29.88 -31.28 9.77
C LEU A 18 28.73 -31.77 8.88
N THR A 19 28.20 -32.96 9.21
CA THR A 19 26.89 -33.40 8.75
C THR A 19 25.81 -32.62 9.52
N GLY A 20 25.46 -31.46 9.03
CA GLY A 20 24.31 -30.67 9.50
C GLY A 20 23.08 -31.09 8.73
N CYS A 21 22.16 -31.80 9.37
CA CYS A 21 20.85 -32.14 8.84
C CYS A 21 20.02 -30.90 8.54
N SER A 22 19.60 -30.83 7.30
CA SER A 22 18.40 -30.25 6.72
C SER A 22 17.28 -29.82 7.69
N THR A 23 17.18 -28.52 7.97
CA THR A 23 15.93 -27.80 8.25
C THR A 23 16.02 -26.39 7.68
N LEU A 24 16.21 -26.29 6.35
CA LEU A 24 16.22 -25.03 5.62
C LEU A 24 14.95 -24.89 4.75
N SER A 25 13.79 -25.28 5.30
CA SER A 25 12.54 -25.23 4.53
C SER A 25 11.74 -23.93 4.63
N ASN A 26 12.29 -22.86 5.26
CA ASN A 26 11.61 -21.56 5.30
C ASN A 26 12.56 -20.35 5.18
N PHE A 27 13.69 -20.52 4.49
CA PHE A 27 14.52 -19.36 4.19
C PHE A 27 14.01 -18.69 2.91
N SER A 28 13.16 -17.66 3.08
CA SER A 28 12.70 -16.84 1.97
C SER A 28 13.87 -15.95 1.51
N TRP A 29 14.30 -16.11 0.27
CA TRP A 29 15.30 -15.25 -0.38
C TRP A 29 14.88 -13.79 -0.49
N SER A 30 13.58 -13.49 -0.27
CA SER A 30 13.07 -12.12 -0.24
C SER A 30 13.63 -11.27 0.91
N SER A 31 14.13 -11.91 1.99
CA SER A 31 14.73 -11.21 3.13
C SER A 31 16.16 -10.68 2.85
N LEU A 32 16.78 -11.10 1.73
CA LEU A 32 18.13 -10.67 1.34
C LEU A 32 18.14 -9.61 0.23
N SER A 33 16.99 -9.05 -0.09
CA SER A 33 16.94 -7.93 -1.04
C SER A 33 17.64 -6.72 -0.42
N PRO A 34 18.70 -6.17 -1.06
CA PRO A 34 19.38 -4.97 -0.56
C PRO A 34 18.48 -3.74 -0.50
N PHE A 35 17.29 -3.81 -1.10
CA PHE A 35 16.26 -2.77 -1.05
C PHE A 35 15.54 -2.67 0.31
N ASN A 36 15.60 -3.71 1.17
CA ASN A 36 15.04 -3.65 2.51
C ASN A 36 15.91 -2.90 3.53
N TRP A 37 17.13 -2.49 3.16
CA TRP A 37 18.02 -1.75 4.07
C TRP A 37 17.72 -0.24 4.12
N PHE A 38 17.00 0.28 3.13
CA PHE A 38 16.59 1.70 3.10
C PHE A 38 15.11 1.82 3.47
N GLY A 39 14.69 1.36 4.63
CA GLY A 39 13.33 1.46 5.13
C GLY A 39 12.32 1.41 3.97
N SER A 40 11.61 0.31 3.77
CA SER A 40 10.63 0.21 2.70
C SER A 40 9.64 1.36 2.84
N SER A 41 9.78 2.39 2.02
CA SER A 41 8.74 3.41 1.91
C SER A 41 7.49 2.66 1.46
N LEU A 42 6.44 2.71 2.26
CA LEU A 42 5.16 2.14 1.87
C LEU A 42 4.77 2.74 0.52
N GLU A 43 4.38 1.91 -0.42
CA GLU A 43 3.95 2.32 -1.74
C GLU A 43 2.66 1.59 -2.10
N VAL A 44 1.77 2.28 -2.83
CA VAL A 44 0.55 1.69 -3.36
C VAL A 44 0.87 1.08 -4.72
N THR A 45 0.74 -0.24 -4.80
CA THR A 45 0.99 -1.05 -6.01
C THR A 45 -0.26 -1.82 -6.40
N ASP A 46 -0.27 -2.45 -7.57
CA ASP A 46 -1.37 -3.36 -7.95
C ASP A 46 -1.51 -4.55 -6.99
N ALA A 47 -0.40 -4.98 -6.38
CA ALA A 47 -0.40 -6.08 -5.43
C ALA A 47 -0.97 -5.71 -4.05
N GLY A 48 -0.95 -4.41 -3.68
CA GLY A 48 -1.38 -3.94 -2.37
C GLY A 48 -0.68 -2.67 -1.90
N VAL A 49 -0.68 -2.46 -0.59
CA VAL A 49 -0.07 -1.31 0.09
C VAL A 49 0.92 -1.81 1.14
N GLY A 50 2.22 -1.64 0.90
CA GLY A 50 3.25 -2.25 1.75
C GLY A 50 3.09 -3.78 1.80
N GLY A 51 2.98 -4.36 3.00
CA GLY A 51 2.71 -5.79 3.19
C GLY A 51 1.24 -6.19 3.08
N ILE A 52 0.31 -5.23 2.95
CA ILE A 52 -1.14 -5.50 2.85
C ILE A 52 -1.47 -5.88 1.41
N ASN A 53 -2.17 -7.02 1.23
CA ASN A 53 -2.66 -7.51 -0.06
C ASN A 53 -4.05 -8.16 0.09
N ALA A 54 -4.61 -8.66 -1.03
CA ALA A 54 -5.95 -9.29 -1.06
C ALA A 54 -6.09 -10.53 -0.16
N GLY A 55 -5.00 -11.20 0.18
CA GLY A 55 -4.97 -12.36 1.09
C GLY A 55 -4.78 -11.99 2.55
N THR A 56 -4.47 -10.72 2.87
CA THR A 56 -4.24 -10.28 4.25
C THR A 56 -5.53 -10.37 5.06
N PRO A 57 -5.58 -11.14 6.17
CA PRO A 57 -6.73 -11.17 7.05
C PRO A 57 -7.02 -9.78 7.63
N LEU A 58 -8.29 -9.40 7.68
CA LEU A 58 -8.72 -8.14 8.31
C LEU A 58 -8.76 -8.31 9.84
N SER A 59 -7.58 -8.37 10.43
CA SER A 59 -7.37 -8.51 11.88
C SER A 59 -6.18 -7.66 12.33
N GLU A 60 -6.22 -7.21 13.58
CA GLU A 60 -5.20 -6.32 14.13
C GLU A 60 -3.78 -6.91 14.01
N GLY A 61 -3.60 -8.18 14.41
CA GLY A 61 -2.29 -8.82 14.36
C GLY A 61 -1.73 -8.98 12.93
N ALA A 62 -2.59 -9.32 11.96
CA ALA A 62 -2.16 -9.43 10.55
C ALA A 62 -1.80 -8.05 9.97
N LEU A 63 -2.58 -7.02 10.28
CA LEU A 63 -2.32 -5.66 9.81
C LEU A 63 -1.09 -5.05 10.49
N GLN A 64 -0.88 -5.28 11.79
CA GLN A 64 0.34 -4.85 12.48
C GLN A 64 1.58 -5.46 11.84
N SER A 65 1.53 -6.77 11.52
CA SER A 65 2.66 -7.44 10.84
C SER A 65 2.88 -6.91 9.42
N ALA A 66 1.81 -6.64 8.66
CA ALA A 66 1.89 -6.13 7.29
C ALA A 66 2.38 -4.68 7.19
N LEU A 67 2.22 -3.90 8.26
CA LEU A 67 2.65 -2.51 8.38
C LEU A 67 3.91 -2.33 9.25
N ASP A 68 4.61 -3.42 9.58
CA ASP A 68 5.82 -3.43 10.42
C ASP A 68 5.65 -2.67 11.75
N GLY A 69 4.43 -2.66 12.31
CA GLY A 69 4.11 -1.97 13.54
C GLY A 69 4.21 -0.43 13.50
N SER A 70 4.29 0.16 12.31
CA SER A 70 4.53 1.61 12.12
C SER A 70 3.34 2.48 12.51
N TYR A 71 2.14 1.91 12.68
CA TYR A 71 0.91 2.64 12.96
C TYR A 71 0.17 2.07 14.17
N GLN A 72 -0.53 2.95 14.89
CA GLN A 72 -1.54 2.52 15.85
C GLN A 72 -2.82 2.13 15.11
N LEU A 73 -3.40 0.97 15.43
CA LEU A 73 -4.62 0.50 14.79
C LEU A 73 -5.84 0.74 15.67
N ARG A 74 -6.90 1.28 15.09
CA ARG A 74 -8.20 1.46 15.72
C ARG A 74 -9.28 0.82 14.85
N SER A 75 -9.93 -0.22 15.36
CA SER A 75 -11.00 -0.93 14.65
C SER A 75 -12.34 -0.23 14.76
N GLY A 76 -13.18 -0.44 13.77
CA GLY A 76 -14.56 0.03 13.73
C GLY A 76 -15.41 -0.82 12.78
N MET A 77 -16.71 -0.53 12.81
CA MET A 77 -17.69 -1.14 11.89
C MET A 77 -18.48 -0.01 11.24
N GLY A 78 -18.82 -0.19 9.99
CA GLY A 78 -19.60 0.76 9.20
C GLY A 78 -20.47 0.05 8.18
N THR A 79 -21.12 0.84 7.33
CA THR A 79 -21.93 0.35 6.21
C THR A 79 -21.41 0.94 4.92
N SER A 80 -21.21 0.09 3.91
CA SER A 80 -20.87 0.51 2.56
C SER A 80 -21.78 -0.20 1.57
N ASN A 81 -22.47 0.56 0.71
CA ASN A 81 -23.44 0.04 -0.25
C ASN A 81 -24.49 -0.88 0.40
N GLY A 82 -24.97 -0.52 1.60
CA GLY A 82 -25.95 -1.30 2.35
C GLY A 82 -25.41 -2.57 3.01
N GLN A 83 -24.14 -2.86 2.89
CA GLN A 83 -23.47 -4.02 3.52
C GLN A 83 -22.63 -3.59 4.72
N LEU A 84 -22.64 -4.44 5.76
CA LEU A 84 -21.78 -4.25 6.92
C LEU A 84 -20.33 -4.47 6.54
N VAL A 85 -19.49 -3.51 6.86
CA VAL A 85 -18.01 -3.57 6.66
C VAL A 85 -17.31 -3.38 7.99
N ALA A 86 -16.22 -4.10 8.18
CA ALA A 86 -15.27 -3.84 9.24
C ALA A 86 -14.12 -2.99 8.67
N PHE A 87 -13.55 -2.14 9.51
CA PHE A 87 -12.39 -1.35 9.11
C PHE A 87 -11.40 -1.19 10.26
N TYR A 88 -10.16 -0.90 9.88
CA TYR A 88 -9.11 -0.42 10.77
C TYR A 88 -8.59 0.91 10.25
N GLN A 89 -8.48 1.87 11.15
CA GLN A 89 -7.75 3.12 10.91
C GLN A 89 -6.33 2.94 11.38
N ALA A 90 -5.37 3.17 10.49
CA ALA A 90 -3.97 3.24 10.83
C ALA A 90 -3.61 4.69 11.13
N LEU A 91 -3.17 4.96 12.37
CA LEU A 91 -2.93 6.29 12.90
C LEU A 91 -1.44 6.52 13.15
N ASP A 92 -1.00 7.73 12.86
CA ASP A 92 0.25 8.29 13.35
C ASP A 92 -0.10 9.45 14.31
N GLY A 93 0.08 9.22 15.59
CA GLY A 93 -0.44 10.10 16.65
C GLY A 93 -1.96 10.20 16.61
N LYS A 94 -2.49 11.36 16.19
CA LYS A 94 -3.94 11.61 16.08
C LYS A 94 -4.44 11.55 14.63
N ASP A 95 -3.53 11.53 13.68
CA ASP A 95 -3.84 11.62 12.26
C ASP A 95 -4.13 10.23 11.69
N VAL A 96 -5.25 10.08 11.00
CA VAL A 96 -5.56 8.87 10.24
C VAL A 96 -4.76 8.92 8.94
N LYS A 97 -3.87 7.96 8.77
CA LYS A 97 -2.99 7.84 7.60
C LYS A 97 -3.53 6.86 6.56
N MET A 98 -4.24 5.82 7.03
CA MET A 98 -4.90 4.85 6.16
C MET A 98 -6.21 4.36 6.79
N ILE A 99 -7.15 3.97 5.93
CA ILE A 99 -8.34 3.20 6.30
C ILE A 99 -8.28 1.87 5.53
N ILE A 100 -8.28 0.77 6.27
CA ILE A 100 -8.18 -0.58 5.73
C ILE A 100 -9.51 -1.27 6.00
N SER A 101 -10.23 -1.68 4.97
CA SER A 101 -11.59 -2.18 5.11
C SER A 101 -11.83 -3.50 4.37
N GLY A 102 -12.86 -4.23 4.80
CA GLY A 102 -13.29 -5.48 4.20
C GLY A 102 -14.51 -6.08 4.90
N GLN A 103 -14.81 -7.31 4.57
CA GLN A 103 -15.88 -8.04 5.25
C GLN A 103 -15.47 -8.39 6.69
N PRO A 104 -16.38 -8.34 7.66
CA PRO A 104 -16.11 -8.79 9.03
C PRO A 104 -15.58 -10.23 9.04
N LYS A 105 -14.45 -10.44 9.73
CA LYS A 105 -13.73 -11.73 9.79
C LYS A 105 -13.23 -12.26 8.44
N GLY A 106 -13.20 -11.42 7.42
CA GLY A 106 -12.69 -11.76 6.08
C GLY A 106 -11.27 -11.24 5.85
N SER A 107 -10.94 -11.02 4.59
CA SER A 107 -9.69 -10.40 4.15
C SER A 107 -9.90 -8.93 3.79
N VAL A 108 -8.78 -8.21 3.63
CA VAL A 108 -8.76 -6.83 3.16
C VAL A 108 -9.38 -6.75 1.76
N ARG A 109 -10.24 -5.76 1.54
CA ARG A 109 -10.91 -5.48 0.27
C ARG A 109 -10.52 -4.13 -0.31
N LYS A 110 -10.30 -3.14 0.54
CA LYS A 110 -9.97 -1.78 0.15
C LYS A 110 -8.97 -1.17 1.15
N VAL A 111 -8.01 -0.42 0.65
CA VAL A 111 -7.12 0.42 1.45
C VAL A 111 -7.18 1.84 0.89
N GLU A 112 -7.55 2.79 1.72
CA GLU A 112 -7.56 4.21 1.43
C GLU A 112 -6.35 4.86 2.10
N VAL A 113 -5.43 5.38 1.32
CA VAL A 113 -4.20 6.02 1.79
C VAL A 113 -4.36 7.52 1.75
N MET A 114 -4.12 8.19 2.89
CA MET A 114 -4.16 9.63 3.07
C MET A 114 -2.80 10.19 3.54
N ASP A 115 -1.80 9.33 3.71
CA ASP A 115 -0.45 9.73 4.10
C ASP A 115 0.31 10.29 2.89
N PRO A 116 0.73 11.57 2.91
CA PRO A 116 1.50 12.17 1.81
C PRO A 116 2.90 11.56 1.63
N ALA A 117 3.40 10.80 2.61
CA ALA A 117 4.65 10.06 2.49
C ALA A 117 4.53 8.81 1.60
N ILE A 118 3.29 8.33 1.37
CA ILE A 118 2.99 7.13 0.59
C ILE A 118 2.55 7.56 -0.81
N GLY A 119 3.32 7.17 -1.82
CA GLY A 119 2.96 7.38 -3.23
C GLY A 119 2.43 6.12 -3.89
N SER A 120 1.96 6.24 -5.12
CA SER A 120 1.64 5.09 -5.97
C SER A 120 2.78 4.79 -6.94
N VAL A 121 2.85 3.55 -7.45
CA VAL A 121 3.80 3.13 -8.50
C VAL A 121 3.75 4.03 -9.75
N GLY A 122 2.65 4.74 -10.00
CA GLY A 122 2.52 5.74 -11.05
C GLY A 122 3.17 7.08 -10.72
N GLY A 123 3.80 7.23 -9.56
CA GLY A 123 4.44 8.45 -9.09
C GLY A 123 3.47 9.50 -8.52
N VAL A 124 2.16 9.24 -8.53
CA VAL A 124 1.14 10.15 -7.99
C VAL A 124 1.14 10.10 -6.47
N LYS A 125 1.05 11.28 -5.85
CA LYS A 125 1.05 11.47 -4.39
C LYS A 125 -0.14 12.31 -3.93
N ILE A 126 -0.44 12.22 -2.65
CA ILE A 126 -1.40 13.12 -1.99
C ILE A 126 -0.96 14.57 -2.20
N GLY A 127 -1.89 15.42 -2.64
CA GLY A 127 -1.64 16.83 -2.94
C GLY A 127 -1.32 17.12 -4.40
N ASP A 128 -1.07 16.12 -5.25
CA ASP A 128 -0.84 16.32 -6.67
C ASP A 128 -2.11 16.83 -7.36
N ALA A 129 -1.93 17.73 -8.33
CA ALA A 129 -3.05 18.29 -9.06
C ALA A 129 -3.63 17.28 -10.06
N PHE A 130 -4.95 17.33 -10.27
CA PHE A 130 -5.65 16.53 -11.27
C PHE A 130 -5.01 16.65 -12.66
N SER A 131 -4.66 17.89 -13.05
CA SER A 131 -4.03 18.18 -14.35
C SER A 131 -2.67 17.50 -14.55
N ASN A 132 -2.01 17.00 -13.51
CA ASN A 132 -0.76 16.26 -13.63
C ASN A 132 -0.96 14.85 -14.19
N THR A 133 -2.17 14.28 -13.99
CA THR A 133 -2.49 12.90 -14.38
C THR A 133 -3.52 12.85 -15.50
N TYR A 134 -4.51 13.76 -15.50
CA TYR A 134 -5.62 13.74 -16.44
C TYR A 134 -5.78 15.09 -17.14
N SER A 135 -6.10 15.05 -18.42
CA SER A 135 -6.50 16.23 -19.20
C SER A 135 -8.01 16.50 -19.11
N LYS A 136 -8.81 15.45 -18.85
CA LYS A 136 -10.27 15.47 -18.72
C LYS A 136 -10.73 14.30 -17.84
N ALA A 137 -11.91 14.46 -17.23
CA ALA A 137 -12.51 13.45 -16.36
C ALA A 137 -13.24 12.35 -17.14
N PHE A 138 -13.72 12.65 -18.36
CA PHE A 138 -14.51 11.71 -19.16
C PHE A 138 -13.81 10.36 -19.34
N GLU A 139 -14.55 9.25 -19.19
CA GLU A 139 -14.09 7.84 -19.27
C GLU A 139 -13.11 7.40 -18.16
N SER A 140 -12.54 8.33 -17.40
CA SER A 140 -11.56 7.98 -16.37
C SER A 140 -12.07 8.17 -14.96
N CYS A 141 -13.07 9.04 -14.78
CA CYS A 141 -13.51 9.48 -13.46
C CYS A 141 -15.01 9.33 -13.26
N GLN A 142 -15.39 9.17 -12.02
CA GLN A 142 -16.79 9.17 -11.55
C GLN A 142 -16.90 10.00 -10.28
N LEU A 143 -18.13 10.37 -9.91
CA LEU A 143 -18.35 10.99 -8.60
C LEU A 143 -18.03 10.00 -7.49
N GLY A 144 -17.42 10.48 -6.44
CA GLY A 144 -17.18 9.71 -5.23
C GLY A 144 -18.49 9.27 -4.58
N GLN A 145 -18.41 8.29 -3.69
CA GLN A 145 -19.57 7.73 -2.99
C GLN A 145 -19.40 7.84 -1.48
N GLY A 146 -20.52 7.88 -0.75
CA GLY A 146 -20.50 7.96 0.70
C GLY A 146 -19.81 9.22 1.20
N ASP A 147 -18.77 9.07 2.00
CA ASP A 147 -18.01 10.19 2.57
C ASP A 147 -17.26 11.02 1.50
N ASP A 148 -17.07 10.46 0.31
CA ASP A 148 -16.41 11.09 -0.83
C ASP A 148 -17.40 11.66 -1.87
N ALA A 149 -18.68 11.77 -1.57
CA ALA A 149 -19.72 12.21 -2.51
C ALA A 149 -19.48 13.60 -3.14
N GLN A 150 -18.66 14.44 -2.50
CA GLN A 150 -18.25 15.76 -3.02
C GLN A 150 -16.87 15.72 -3.70
N SER A 151 -16.32 14.54 -3.91
CA SER A 151 -15.02 14.30 -4.54
C SER A 151 -15.21 13.58 -5.87
N VAL A 152 -14.15 13.47 -6.63
CA VAL A 152 -14.11 12.72 -7.89
C VAL A 152 -13.09 11.62 -7.79
N GLU A 153 -13.51 10.38 -8.04
CA GLU A 153 -12.64 9.21 -8.08
C GLU A 153 -12.28 8.87 -9.52
N CYS A 154 -10.99 8.81 -9.80
CA CYS A 154 -10.45 8.54 -11.13
C CYS A 154 -9.62 7.27 -11.13
N ALA A 155 -9.78 6.48 -12.19
CA ALA A 155 -8.97 5.29 -12.46
C ALA A 155 -7.50 5.65 -12.65
N ALA A 156 -6.57 5.03 -11.94
CA ALA A 156 -5.15 5.16 -12.26
C ALA A 156 -4.88 4.66 -13.71
N PRO A 157 -4.17 5.42 -14.56
CA PRO A 157 -4.08 5.11 -16.00
C PRO A 157 -3.52 3.74 -16.36
N GLN A 158 -2.72 3.14 -15.49
CA GLN A 158 -2.03 1.87 -15.76
C GLN A 158 -2.38 0.78 -14.73
N SER A 159 -3.46 0.95 -13.99
CA SER A 159 -3.86 0.02 -12.96
C SER A 159 -5.38 -0.23 -12.97
N THR A 160 -5.75 -1.48 -12.77
CA THR A 160 -7.14 -1.87 -12.49
C THR A 160 -7.45 -1.90 -10.99
N HIS A 161 -6.42 -1.81 -10.15
CA HIS A 161 -6.54 -1.90 -8.69
C HIS A 161 -6.45 -0.56 -7.98
N ILE A 162 -5.93 0.48 -8.64
CA ILE A 162 -5.67 1.78 -8.03
C ILE A 162 -6.62 2.83 -8.58
N SER A 163 -7.13 3.70 -7.70
CA SER A 163 -7.83 4.92 -8.05
C SER A 163 -7.31 6.09 -7.21
N TYR A 164 -7.51 7.29 -7.73
CA TYR A 164 -7.18 8.55 -7.08
C TYR A 164 -8.44 9.33 -6.78
N VAL A 165 -8.64 9.74 -5.54
CA VAL A 165 -9.74 10.61 -5.14
C VAL A 165 -9.23 12.04 -5.15
N TYR A 166 -9.87 12.88 -5.96
CA TYR A 166 -9.58 14.30 -6.06
C TYR A 166 -10.63 15.12 -5.33
N SER A 167 -10.18 16.06 -4.54
CA SER A 167 -11.06 16.97 -3.78
C SER A 167 -10.66 18.42 -4.02
N GLY A 168 -11.64 19.30 -3.99
CA GLY A 168 -11.49 20.73 -4.14
C GLY A 168 -12.82 21.43 -3.94
N GLU A 169 -12.87 22.73 -4.17
CA GLU A 169 -14.09 23.51 -4.02
C GLU A 169 -14.93 23.43 -5.30
N TRP A 170 -16.22 23.12 -5.11
CA TRP A 170 -17.24 23.12 -6.16
C TRP A 170 -18.55 23.60 -5.59
N SER A 171 -19.13 24.64 -6.20
CA SER A 171 -20.41 25.24 -5.81
C SER A 171 -21.55 24.97 -6.80
N GLY A 172 -21.33 24.00 -7.72
CA GLY A 172 -22.38 23.56 -8.64
C GLY A 172 -23.40 22.63 -7.99
N PRO A 173 -24.41 22.20 -8.77
CA PRO A 173 -25.43 21.28 -8.25
C PRO A 173 -24.85 19.98 -7.70
N GLU A 174 -25.40 19.54 -6.58
CA GLU A 174 -25.04 18.25 -5.98
C GLU A 174 -25.33 17.10 -6.95
N GLY A 175 -24.45 16.09 -6.96
CA GLY A 175 -24.56 14.93 -7.84
C GLY A 175 -24.14 15.17 -9.28
N LEU A 176 -23.63 16.34 -9.62
CA LEU A 176 -23.05 16.62 -10.94
C LEU A 176 -21.52 16.62 -10.88
N MET A 177 -20.91 16.07 -11.93
CA MET A 177 -19.46 16.13 -12.12
C MET A 177 -19.03 17.58 -12.36
N PRO A 178 -18.05 18.11 -11.60
CA PRO A 178 -17.46 19.39 -11.90
C PRO A 178 -16.84 19.39 -13.31
N PRO A 179 -16.92 20.50 -14.06
CA PRO A 179 -16.28 20.60 -15.36
C PRO A 179 -14.74 20.53 -15.24
N ASP A 180 -14.08 20.07 -16.31
CA ASP A 180 -12.63 19.87 -16.33
C ASP A 180 -11.83 21.12 -15.92
N ASP A 181 -12.35 22.32 -16.21
CA ASP A 181 -11.72 23.57 -15.81
C ASP A 181 -11.62 23.76 -14.30
N ILE A 182 -12.58 23.24 -13.56
CA ILE A 182 -12.58 23.22 -12.10
C ILE A 182 -11.71 22.07 -11.61
N LEU A 183 -11.89 20.87 -12.16
CA LEU A 183 -11.17 19.68 -11.74
C LEU A 183 -9.65 19.82 -11.87
N LYS A 184 -9.15 20.51 -12.89
CA LYS A 184 -7.70 20.67 -13.13
C LYS A 184 -6.91 21.20 -11.92
N THR A 185 -7.57 21.94 -11.02
CA THR A 185 -6.98 22.51 -9.81
C THR A 185 -7.17 21.65 -8.57
N TRP A 186 -8.06 20.65 -8.64
CA TRP A 186 -8.30 19.74 -7.53
C TRP A 186 -7.09 18.88 -7.27
N LYS A 187 -6.95 18.44 -6.01
CA LYS A 187 -5.79 17.73 -5.55
C LYS A 187 -6.15 16.32 -5.08
N VAL A 188 -5.23 15.38 -5.26
CA VAL A 188 -5.36 14.04 -4.69
C VAL A 188 -5.49 14.16 -3.17
N SER A 189 -6.61 13.72 -2.65
CA SER A 189 -6.89 13.62 -1.22
C SER A 189 -6.71 12.19 -0.69
N LYS A 190 -6.91 11.19 -1.55
CA LYS A 190 -6.69 9.77 -1.22
C LYS A 190 -6.16 9.01 -2.44
N ILE A 191 -5.33 8.01 -2.16
CA ILE A 191 -4.99 6.95 -3.11
C ILE A 191 -5.70 5.70 -2.61
N VAL A 192 -6.49 5.05 -3.46
CA VAL A 192 -7.32 3.89 -3.07
C VAL A 192 -6.85 2.65 -3.80
N TRP A 193 -6.59 1.61 -3.05
CA TRP A 193 -6.32 0.27 -3.59
C TRP A 193 -7.52 -0.65 -3.37
N HIS A 194 -7.86 -1.44 -4.41
CA HIS A 194 -8.99 -2.36 -4.44
C HIS A 194 -8.49 -3.80 -4.66
N ALA A 195 -8.74 -4.70 -3.72
CA ALA A 195 -8.26 -6.08 -3.76
C ALA A 195 -8.78 -6.90 -4.96
N GLN A 196 -9.99 -6.62 -5.44
CA GLN A 196 -10.61 -7.31 -6.57
C GLN A 196 -10.53 -6.54 -7.89
N GLY A 197 -9.74 -5.46 -7.91
CA GLY A 197 -9.80 -4.50 -8.99
C GLY A 197 -11.08 -3.65 -8.91
N ARG A 198 -11.11 -2.59 -9.70
CA ARG A 198 -12.30 -1.72 -9.82
C ARG A 198 -13.27 -2.36 -10.79
N ASN A 199 -14.55 -2.38 -10.42
CA ASN A 199 -15.59 -2.75 -11.37
C ASN A 199 -15.72 -1.65 -12.43
N THR A 200 -15.19 -1.90 -13.61
CA THR A 200 -15.29 -1.01 -14.77
C THR A 200 -16.73 -0.95 -15.35
N SER A 201 -17.67 -1.63 -14.71
CA SER A 201 -19.06 -1.74 -15.20
C SER A 201 -19.96 -0.55 -14.81
N ALA A 202 -19.38 0.54 -14.28
CA ALA A 202 -20.10 1.74 -13.83
C ALA A 202 -19.64 3.01 -14.57
N LEU A 203 -19.05 2.87 -15.76
CA LEU A 203 -18.75 3.97 -16.69
C LEU A 203 -19.75 4.01 -17.82
#